data_95424324aff8a96d168d08447cb0e067
#
_entry.id   95424324aff8a96d168d08447cb0e067
#
_cell.length_a   1.000
_cell.length_b   1.000
_cell.length_c   1.000
_cell.angle_alpha   90.00
_cell.angle_beta   90.00
_cell.angle_gamma   90.00
#
_symmetry.space_group_name_H-M   'P 1'
#
loop_
_entity.id
_entity.type
_entity.pdbx_description
1 polymer ?
#
loop_
_entity_poly.entity_id
_entity_poly.type
_entity_poly.pdbx_seq_one_letter_code
_entity_poly.pdbx_strand_id
1 'polypeptide(L)'
;MGFGQSRPDEDLVASSRFHRLLRRARTYGSVLTPKDAIKPDAPTDERGLQFICLVANISRQFEFVQNAWVMNSKFSSVQQERDPLLGHRKPLMSGDNTDQFNRPDPAGPMQKTCPLPQFITVRGGGYFFMPGLRAIKYIAALPGNGSDTTS
;
A
#
# COMPACT_ATOMS: atom_id res chain seq x y z
N MET A 1 -0.27 -18.71 8.11
CA MET A 1 1.18 -18.56 8.37
C MET A 1 1.44 -17.07 8.57
N GLY A 2 1.88 -16.66 9.77
CA GLY A 2 2.18 -15.26 10.03
C GLY A 2 3.44 -14.83 9.27
N PHE A 3 3.37 -13.71 8.57
CA PHE A 3 4.53 -13.02 8.04
C PHE A 3 5.47 -12.62 9.20
N GLY A 4 6.37 -13.45 9.61
CA GLY A 4 7.26 -13.11 10.71
C GLY A 4 7.93 -14.26 11.42
N GLN A 5 7.65 -15.48 11.03
CA GLN A 5 8.38 -16.64 11.51
C GLN A 5 9.27 -17.19 10.39
N SER A 6 10.20 -16.38 9.91
CA SER A 6 11.35 -16.89 9.19
C SER A 6 12.25 -17.63 10.20
N ARG A 7 12.75 -18.77 9.79
CA ARG A 7 13.80 -19.49 10.53
C ARG A 7 15.02 -18.55 10.67
N PRO A 8 15.86 -18.72 11.70
CA PRO A 8 17.02 -17.84 11.93
C PRO A 8 18.02 -17.77 10.76
N ASP A 9 17.98 -18.74 9.87
CA ASP A 9 18.83 -18.91 8.69
C ASP A 9 18.12 -18.53 7.37
N GLU A 10 16.85 -18.15 7.40
CA GLU A 10 16.15 -17.66 6.23
C GLU A 10 16.53 -16.21 5.91
N ASP A 11 16.59 -15.96 4.61
CA ASP A 11 17.05 -14.74 3.99
C ASP A 11 16.53 -13.47 4.70
N LEU A 12 17.42 -12.66 5.24
CA LEU A 12 17.14 -11.39 5.91
C LEU A 12 16.34 -10.42 5.05
N VAL A 13 16.38 -10.56 3.73
CA VAL A 13 15.61 -9.75 2.77
C VAL A 13 14.10 -9.99 2.91
N ALA A 14 13.69 -11.21 3.24
CA ALA A 14 12.30 -11.58 3.44
C ALA A 14 11.77 -11.19 4.84
N SER A 15 12.63 -10.77 5.75
CA SER A 15 12.25 -10.44 7.12
C SER A 15 11.39 -9.18 7.19
N SER A 16 10.13 -9.30 7.57
CA SER A 16 9.20 -8.20 7.78
C SER A 16 9.69 -7.15 8.80
N ARG A 17 10.65 -7.54 9.65
CA ARG A 17 11.22 -6.67 10.68
C ARG A 17 11.89 -5.42 10.11
N PHE A 18 12.58 -5.54 8.98
CA PHE A 18 13.31 -4.44 8.35
C PHE A 18 12.43 -3.54 7.46
N HIS A 19 11.20 -4.00 7.17
CA HIS A 19 10.28 -3.31 6.26
C HIS A 19 9.05 -2.74 6.96
N ARG A 20 9.13 -2.55 8.29
CA ARG A 20 8.01 -2.01 9.08
C ARG A 20 7.72 -0.56 8.73
N LEU A 21 6.44 -0.25 8.61
CA LEU A 21 5.91 1.09 8.36
C LEU A 21 5.09 1.54 9.58
N LEU A 22 5.29 2.78 10.02
CA LEU A 22 4.36 3.41 10.96
C LEU A 22 3.22 4.06 10.15
N ARG A 23 2.07 3.39 10.08
CA ARG A 23 0.95 3.80 9.24
C ARG A 23 -0.05 4.66 10.01
N ARG A 24 -0.55 5.69 9.34
CA ARG A 24 -1.71 6.48 9.76
C ARG A 24 -2.54 6.77 8.51
N ALA A 25 -3.74 6.24 8.47
CA ALA A 25 -4.65 6.42 7.34
C ALA A 25 -5.89 7.18 7.80
N ARG A 26 -6.47 7.97 6.90
CA ARG A 26 -7.74 8.67 7.11
C ARG A 26 -8.66 8.37 5.94
N THR A 27 -9.83 7.87 6.25
CA THR A 27 -10.90 7.72 5.26
C THR A 27 -11.52 9.09 4.95
N TYR A 28 -12.01 9.26 3.73
CA TYR A 28 -12.78 10.41 3.31
C TYR A 28 -14.00 9.97 2.49
N GLY A 29 -14.96 10.88 2.33
CA GLY A 29 -16.23 10.61 1.68
C GLY A 29 -17.30 10.11 2.66
N SER A 30 -18.49 9.86 2.14
CA SER A 30 -19.63 9.40 2.93
C SER A 30 -19.40 7.98 3.47
N VAL A 31 -19.87 7.73 4.69
CA VAL A 31 -19.80 6.40 5.31
C VAL A 31 -20.80 5.48 4.62
N LEU A 32 -20.32 4.32 4.18
CA LEU A 32 -21.15 3.28 3.60
C LEU A 32 -21.03 2.01 4.46
N THR A 33 -22.17 1.49 4.91
CA THR A 33 -22.15 0.23 5.65
C THR A 33 -21.92 -0.95 4.70
N PRO A 34 -21.35 -2.08 5.16
CA PRO A 34 -21.19 -3.26 4.31
C PRO A 34 -22.50 -3.76 3.69
N LYS A 35 -23.62 -3.60 4.40
CA LYS A 35 -24.96 -3.96 3.90
C LYS A 35 -25.42 -3.04 2.78
N ASP A 36 -25.10 -1.77 2.85
CA ASP A 36 -25.47 -0.79 1.81
C ASP A 36 -24.54 -0.88 0.60
N ALA A 37 -23.29 -1.27 0.81
CA ALA A 37 -22.31 -1.40 -0.26
C ALA A 37 -22.65 -2.49 -1.29
N ILE A 38 -23.41 -3.51 -0.90
CA ILE A 38 -23.81 -4.62 -1.79
C ILE A 38 -25.16 -4.39 -2.49
N LYS A 39 -25.82 -3.27 -2.21
CA LYS A 39 -27.10 -2.94 -2.88
C LYS A 39 -26.84 -2.45 -4.31
N PRO A 40 -27.74 -2.77 -5.26
CA PRO A 40 -27.61 -2.29 -6.64
C PRO A 40 -27.65 -0.75 -6.78
N ASP A 41 -28.31 -0.08 -5.86
CA ASP A 41 -28.48 1.38 -5.78
C ASP A 41 -27.52 2.03 -4.78
N ALA A 42 -26.44 1.34 -4.42
CA ALA A 42 -25.45 1.90 -3.49
C ALA A 42 -24.91 3.24 -4.00
N PRO A 43 -24.78 4.25 -3.10
CA PRO A 43 -24.23 5.55 -3.47
C PRO A 43 -22.85 5.45 -4.10
N THR A 44 -22.64 6.13 -5.23
CA THR A 44 -21.38 6.15 -5.99
C THR A 44 -20.51 7.36 -5.68
N ASP A 45 -20.82 8.08 -4.60
CA ASP A 45 -20.03 9.25 -4.20
C ASP A 45 -18.55 8.93 -4.09
N GLU A 46 -17.71 9.90 -4.38
CA GLU A 46 -16.28 9.72 -4.23
C GLU A 46 -15.90 9.46 -2.77
N ARG A 47 -15.25 8.35 -2.56
CA ARG A 47 -14.74 7.94 -1.24
C ARG A 47 -13.41 7.25 -1.38
N GLY A 48 -12.60 7.32 -0.35
CA GLY A 48 -11.29 6.72 -0.41
C GLY A 48 -10.52 6.78 0.90
N LEU A 49 -9.23 6.57 0.77
CA LEU A 49 -8.31 6.51 1.88
C LEU A 49 -7.10 7.41 1.58
N GLN A 50 -6.83 8.35 2.46
CA GLN A 50 -5.55 9.04 2.51
C GLN A 50 -4.59 8.18 3.32
N PHE A 51 -3.64 7.57 2.66
CA PHE A 51 -2.62 6.74 3.29
C PHE A 51 -1.41 7.59 3.64
N ILE A 52 -1.05 7.60 4.92
CA ILE A 52 0.14 8.28 5.43
C ILE A 52 0.99 7.25 6.15
N CYS A 53 2.29 7.23 5.88
CA CYS A 53 3.23 6.41 6.64
C CYS A 53 4.52 7.16 6.94
N LEU A 54 5.11 6.84 8.08
CA LEU A 54 6.42 7.31 8.49
C LEU A 54 7.41 6.17 8.34
N VAL A 55 8.54 6.47 7.71
CA VAL A 55 9.61 5.51 7.46
C VAL A 55 10.97 6.18 7.71
N ALA A 56 11.94 5.41 8.14
CA ALA A 56 13.32 5.90 8.28
C ALA A 56 14.08 5.84 6.95
N ASN A 57 13.69 4.93 6.07
CA ASN A 57 14.28 4.76 4.75
C ASN A 57 13.19 4.36 3.75
N ILE A 58 12.91 5.24 2.80
CA ILE A 58 11.84 5.06 1.81
C ILE A 58 12.05 3.79 0.99
N SER A 59 13.25 3.61 0.45
CA SER A 59 13.54 2.49 -0.46
C SER A 59 13.52 1.14 0.24
N ARG A 60 14.04 1.06 1.46
CA ARG A 60 14.06 -0.21 2.22
C ARG A 60 12.72 -0.56 2.87
N GLN A 61 11.84 0.39 3.06
CA GLN A 61 10.58 0.19 3.76
C GLN A 61 9.41 0.31 2.79
N PHE A 62 9.01 1.52 2.40
CA PHE A 62 7.81 1.73 1.62
C PHE A 62 7.93 1.15 0.20
N GLU A 63 8.98 1.52 -0.55
CA GLU A 63 9.15 1.07 -1.93
C GLU A 63 9.41 -0.44 -2.02
N PHE A 64 10.15 -0.99 -1.06
CA PHE A 64 10.34 -2.43 -0.98
C PHE A 64 9.02 -3.17 -0.82
N VAL A 65 8.18 -2.76 0.12
CA VAL A 65 6.86 -3.38 0.34
C VAL A 65 5.99 -3.27 -0.91
N GLN A 66 5.97 -2.11 -1.55
CA GLN A 66 5.20 -1.90 -2.77
C GLN A 66 5.67 -2.80 -3.92
N ASN A 67 6.97 -2.88 -4.15
CA ASN A 67 7.51 -3.60 -5.29
C ASN A 67 7.65 -5.10 -5.05
N ALA A 68 8.19 -5.49 -3.89
CA ALA A 68 8.52 -6.89 -3.61
C ALA A 68 7.33 -7.70 -3.10
N TRP A 69 6.36 -7.06 -2.43
CA TRP A 69 5.23 -7.77 -1.85
C TRP A 69 3.90 -7.46 -2.55
N VAL A 70 3.56 -6.20 -2.77
CA VAL A 70 2.25 -5.83 -3.34
C VAL A 70 2.19 -6.09 -4.86
N MET A 71 3.22 -5.69 -5.60
CA MET A 71 3.23 -5.75 -7.06
C MET A 71 3.92 -7.00 -7.62
N ASN A 72 4.60 -7.77 -6.77
CA ASN A 72 5.31 -8.97 -7.20
C ASN A 72 4.34 -10.11 -7.45
N SER A 73 4.22 -10.55 -8.69
CA SER A 73 3.34 -11.65 -9.10
C SER A 73 3.85 -13.05 -8.72
N LYS A 74 5.00 -13.14 -8.07
CA LYS A 74 5.61 -14.39 -7.61
C LYS A 74 5.85 -14.39 -6.10
N PHE A 75 5.17 -13.52 -5.38
CA PHE A 75 5.33 -13.43 -3.93
C PHE A 75 4.84 -14.69 -3.23
N SER A 76 5.63 -15.19 -2.27
CA SER A 76 5.27 -16.35 -1.43
C SER A 76 4.88 -17.62 -2.23
N SER A 77 5.57 -17.89 -3.34
CA SER A 77 5.34 -19.06 -4.21
C SER A 77 4.02 -19.08 -4.99
N VAL A 78 3.20 -18.03 -4.89
CA VAL A 78 2.05 -17.88 -5.80
C VAL A 78 2.52 -17.33 -7.14
N GLN A 79 1.89 -17.83 -8.22
CA GLN A 79 2.22 -17.43 -9.59
C GLN A 79 1.09 -16.54 -10.15
N GLN A 80 1.48 -15.51 -10.90
CA GLN A 80 0.56 -14.63 -11.60
C GLN A 80 -0.47 -13.93 -10.69
N GLU A 81 -0.13 -13.76 -9.42
CA GLU A 81 -0.99 -13.16 -8.42
C GLU A 81 -0.33 -11.93 -7.82
N ARG A 82 -1.06 -10.82 -7.76
CA ARG A 82 -0.67 -9.60 -7.05
C ARG A 82 -1.59 -9.40 -5.87
N ASP A 83 -1.24 -8.48 -4.99
CA ASP A 83 -2.13 -8.12 -3.88
C ASP A 83 -3.55 -7.87 -4.40
N PRO A 84 -4.56 -8.58 -3.86
CA PRO A 84 -5.93 -8.54 -4.38
C PRO A 84 -6.61 -7.17 -4.20
N LEU A 85 -6.13 -6.33 -3.30
CA LEU A 85 -6.70 -5.01 -3.03
C LEU A 85 -5.92 -3.89 -3.73
N LEU A 86 -4.59 -3.86 -3.56
CA LEU A 86 -3.74 -2.77 -4.02
C LEU A 86 -3.08 -3.03 -5.38
N GLY A 87 -2.92 -4.30 -5.75
CA GLY A 87 -2.30 -4.68 -7.00
C GLY A 87 -3.11 -4.23 -8.21
N HIS A 88 -2.45 -3.66 -9.22
CA HIS A 88 -3.13 -3.35 -10.48
C HIS A 88 -3.41 -4.63 -11.29
N ARG A 89 -4.46 -4.61 -12.12
CA ARG A 89 -4.93 -5.75 -12.91
C ARG A 89 -4.32 -5.82 -14.33
N LYS A 90 -3.27 -5.04 -14.59
CA LYS A 90 -2.58 -5.10 -15.89
C LYS A 90 -1.90 -6.44 -16.07
N PRO A 91 -1.99 -7.05 -17.25
CA PRO A 91 -1.27 -8.28 -17.56
C PRO A 91 0.25 -8.13 -17.34
N LEU A 92 0.92 -9.25 -17.15
CA LEU A 92 2.38 -9.30 -17.17
C LEU A 92 2.91 -9.08 -18.59
N MET A 93 4.19 -8.81 -18.71
CA MET A 93 4.86 -8.71 -20.03
C MET A 93 4.77 -10.03 -20.84
N SER A 94 4.61 -11.16 -20.15
CA SER A 94 4.31 -12.47 -20.76
C SER A 94 2.90 -12.60 -21.33
N GLY A 95 2.02 -11.61 -21.08
CA GLY A 95 0.60 -11.66 -21.44
C GLY A 95 -0.30 -12.31 -20.38
N ASP A 96 0.27 -12.89 -19.32
CA ASP A 96 -0.48 -13.54 -18.27
C ASP A 96 -1.29 -12.52 -17.43
N ASN A 97 -2.54 -12.87 -17.12
CA ASN A 97 -3.40 -12.08 -16.27
C ASN A 97 -2.94 -12.13 -14.81
N THR A 98 -3.14 -11.02 -14.07
CA THR A 98 -2.83 -10.90 -12.64
C THR A 98 -4.08 -10.62 -11.80
N ASP A 99 -5.24 -10.98 -12.32
CA ASP A 99 -6.57 -10.74 -11.76
C ASP A 99 -7.13 -11.95 -10.98
N GLN A 100 -6.26 -12.77 -10.46
CA GLN A 100 -6.63 -13.96 -9.70
C GLN A 100 -6.25 -13.84 -8.22
N PHE A 101 -6.97 -14.57 -7.39
CA PHE A 101 -6.66 -14.77 -5.99
C PHE A 101 -6.80 -16.26 -5.65
N ASN A 102 -5.71 -16.84 -5.14
CA ASN A 102 -5.65 -18.23 -4.74
C ASN A 102 -5.77 -18.35 -3.22
N ARG A 103 -6.82 -19.03 -2.77
CA ARG A 103 -7.05 -19.30 -1.36
C ARG A 103 -6.66 -20.73 -1.03
N PRO A 104 -5.74 -20.98 -0.07
CA PRO A 104 -5.44 -22.32 0.41
C PRO A 104 -6.70 -22.98 0.99
N ASP A 105 -6.95 -24.22 0.61
CA ASP A 105 -7.99 -25.07 1.21
C ASP A 105 -7.31 -26.17 2.01
N PRO A 106 -7.48 -26.23 3.34
CA PRO A 106 -6.89 -27.30 4.15
C PRO A 106 -7.37 -28.71 3.80
N ALA A 107 -8.54 -28.82 3.20
CA ALA A 107 -9.19 -30.10 2.87
C ALA A 107 -9.09 -30.50 1.40
N GLY A 108 -8.51 -29.66 0.54
CA GLY A 108 -8.52 -29.89 -0.90
C GLY A 108 -7.54 -29.03 -1.69
N PRO A 109 -7.71 -29.00 -3.01
CA PRO A 109 -6.88 -28.17 -3.87
C PRO A 109 -7.15 -26.69 -3.63
N MET A 110 -6.15 -25.88 -3.93
CA MET A 110 -6.22 -24.42 -3.82
C MET A 110 -7.41 -23.87 -4.63
N GLN A 111 -8.25 -23.06 -3.97
CA GLN A 111 -9.42 -22.46 -4.61
C GLN A 111 -9.01 -21.16 -5.30
N LYS A 112 -9.29 -21.07 -6.60
CA LYS A 112 -8.98 -19.91 -7.42
C LYS A 112 -10.21 -19.04 -7.64
N THR A 113 -10.09 -17.75 -7.38
CA THR A 113 -11.10 -16.74 -7.70
C THR A 113 -10.56 -15.85 -8.82
N CYS A 114 -11.27 -15.74 -9.92
CA CYS A 114 -10.99 -14.82 -11.04
C CYS A 114 -12.28 -14.64 -11.87
N PRO A 115 -12.42 -13.52 -12.61
CA PRO A 115 -11.55 -12.34 -12.59
C PRO A 115 -11.80 -11.48 -11.34
N LEU A 116 -10.74 -10.88 -10.80
CA LEU A 116 -10.87 -9.89 -9.74
C LEU A 116 -11.01 -8.49 -10.34
N PRO A 117 -11.97 -7.68 -9.91
CA PRO A 117 -12.07 -6.28 -10.31
C PRO A 117 -10.94 -5.44 -9.69
N GLN A 118 -10.73 -4.26 -10.21
CA GLN A 118 -9.86 -3.26 -9.58
C GLN A 118 -10.61 -2.63 -8.41
N PHE A 119 -10.26 -2.97 -7.18
CA PHE A 119 -10.92 -2.46 -5.97
C PHE A 119 -10.47 -1.05 -5.61
N ILE A 120 -9.20 -0.75 -5.79
CA ILE A 120 -8.59 0.52 -5.39
C ILE A 120 -7.83 1.11 -6.58
N THR A 121 -8.04 2.38 -6.84
CA THR A 121 -7.28 3.16 -7.82
C THR A 121 -6.43 4.19 -7.09
N VAL A 122 -5.11 4.10 -7.22
CA VAL A 122 -4.19 5.09 -6.68
C VAL A 122 -4.32 6.38 -7.49
N ARG A 123 -4.66 7.48 -6.84
CA ARG A 123 -4.85 8.81 -7.46
C ARG A 123 -3.56 9.61 -7.49
N GLY A 124 -2.68 9.36 -6.53
CA GLY A 124 -1.40 10.06 -6.44
C GLY A 124 -0.72 9.84 -5.11
N GLY A 125 0.46 10.40 -4.96
CA GLY A 125 1.23 10.36 -3.73
C GLY A 125 2.45 11.27 -3.82
N GLY A 126 3.11 11.48 -2.68
CA GLY A 126 4.33 12.26 -2.59
C GLY A 126 5.17 11.83 -1.40
N TYR A 127 6.46 12.06 -1.50
CA TYR A 127 7.42 11.85 -0.42
C TYR A 127 7.76 13.19 0.21
N PHE A 128 7.79 13.22 1.52
CA PHE A 128 8.06 14.42 2.29
C PHE A 128 9.13 14.13 3.34
N PHE A 129 10.04 15.09 3.52
CA PHE A 129 10.95 15.05 4.65
C PHE A 129 10.23 15.53 5.90
N MET A 130 10.33 14.76 6.99
CA MET A 130 9.81 15.15 8.29
C MET A 130 10.97 15.58 9.19
N PRO A 131 11.15 16.88 9.41
CA PRO A 131 12.22 17.40 10.24
C PRO A 131 12.00 17.07 11.72
N GLY A 132 13.08 16.86 12.45
CA GLY A 132 13.02 16.71 13.91
C GLY A 132 12.65 18.03 14.60
N LEU A 133 12.21 17.96 15.86
CA LEU A 133 11.74 19.13 16.61
C LEU A 133 12.77 20.28 16.69
N ARG A 134 14.07 19.96 16.76
CA ARG A 134 15.12 20.98 16.75
C ARG A 134 15.21 21.71 15.41
N ALA A 135 15.07 20.96 14.32
CA ALA A 135 15.09 21.55 12.98
C ALA A 135 13.85 22.42 12.73
N ILE A 136 12.67 22.00 13.21
CA ILE A 136 11.45 22.82 13.15
C ILE A 136 11.65 24.13 13.91
N LYS A 137 12.19 24.07 15.13
CA LYS A 137 12.48 25.27 15.92
C LYS A 137 13.49 26.20 15.22
N TYR A 138 14.52 25.63 14.62
CA TYR A 138 15.50 26.38 13.86
C TYR A 138 14.88 27.07 12.64
N ILE A 139 14.11 26.34 11.86
CA ILE A 139 13.42 26.87 10.66
C ILE A 139 12.43 27.99 11.05
N ALA A 140 11.69 27.81 12.15
CA ALA A 140 10.75 28.81 12.64
C ALA A 140 11.44 30.09 13.18
N ALA A 141 12.70 29.99 13.59
CA ALA A 141 13.48 31.12 14.06
C ALA A 141 14.27 31.84 12.95
N LEU A 142 14.29 31.30 11.72
CA LEU A 142 14.90 31.98 10.60
C LEU A 142 14.11 33.26 10.29
N PRO A 143 14.80 34.42 10.07
CA PRO A 143 14.13 35.60 9.62
C PRO A 143 13.41 35.28 8.30
N GLY A 144 12.12 35.49 8.25
CA GLY A 144 11.34 35.32 7.03
C GLY A 144 11.97 36.16 5.92
N ASN A 145 12.15 35.60 4.73
CA ASN A 145 12.33 36.40 3.54
C ASN A 145 11.05 37.21 3.33
N GLY A 146 10.89 38.29 4.06
CA GLY A 146 9.87 39.27 3.79
C GLY A 146 10.10 39.75 2.35
N SER A 147 9.25 39.31 1.44
CA SER A 147 9.08 40.00 0.18
C SER A 147 8.60 41.41 0.52
N ASP A 148 9.55 42.35 0.58
CA ASP A 148 9.23 43.77 0.41
C ASP A 148 8.58 43.93 -0.97
N THR A 149 7.27 43.80 -1.01
CA THR A 149 6.48 44.39 -2.08
C THR A 149 6.02 45.76 -1.60
N THR A 150 6.96 46.72 -1.59
CA THR A 150 6.65 48.12 -1.63
C THR A 150 6.97 48.59 -3.05
N SER A 151 5.98 48.83 -3.82
CA SER A 151 5.77 49.97 -4.73
C SER A 151 4.70 49.68 -5.73
#